data_bb3e365f696caa18e275a3951e856995
#
_entry.id   bb3e365f696caa18e275a3951e856995
#
_cell.length_a   1.000
_cell.length_b   1.000
_cell.length_c   1.000
_cell.angle_alpha   90.00
_cell.angle_beta   90.00
_cell.angle_gamma   90.00
#
_symmetry.space_group_name_H-M   'P 1'
#
loop_
_entity.id
_entity.type
_entity.pdbx_description
1 polymer ?
#
loop_
_entity_poly.entity_id
_entity_poly.type
_entity_poly.pdbx_seq_one_letter_code
_entity_poly.pdbx_strand_id
1 'polypeptide(L)'
;VIPIAVEIPARDELLDLYGSVGWSVYARDPERLERALAGSALVATARDAGGLLVGLVRTVGDGVSICYVQDLLVRPDVQRAGIGRALLEHVRASQPAGVLLVLTTDAGGTEDGDRSHPFYRALGFTPHAEQGLAAFSLRV
;
A
#
# COMPACT_ATOMS: atom_id res chain seq x y z
N VAL A 1 13.65 -13.53 5.35
CA VAL A 1 12.19 -13.39 5.55
C VAL A 1 11.91 -12.12 6.33
N ILE A 2 11.02 -11.29 5.82
CA ILE A 2 10.61 -10.05 6.47
C ILE A 2 9.31 -10.35 7.23
N PRO A 3 9.28 -10.22 8.56
CA PRO A 3 8.08 -10.46 9.34
C PRO A 3 7.01 -9.40 9.03
N ILE A 4 5.79 -9.85 8.77
CA ILE A 4 4.63 -9.00 8.54
C ILE A 4 3.63 -9.23 9.66
N ALA A 5 3.17 -8.15 10.29
CA ALA A 5 2.16 -8.18 11.33
C ALA A 5 0.85 -7.56 10.82
N VAL A 6 -0.28 -8.08 11.27
CA VAL A 6 -1.60 -7.47 11.03
C VAL A 6 -1.92 -6.63 12.26
N GLU A 7 -1.85 -5.32 12.09
CA GLU A 7 -2.04 -4.38 13.19
C GLU A 7 -2.37 -2.98 12.64
N ILE A 8 -2.98 -2.15 13.47
CA ILE A 8 -3.08 -0.71 13.23
C ILE A 8 -2.09 -0.02 14.16
N PRO A 9 -1.02 0.61 13.61
CA PRO A 9 -0.03 1.30 14.42
C PRO A 9 -0.61 2.50 15.19
N ALA A 10 0.11 2.95 16.21
CA ALA A 10 -0.23 4.16 16.96
C ALA A 10 -0.15 5.40 16.06
N ARG A 11 -0.88 6.46 16.45
CA ARG A 11 -0.98 7.71 15.68
C ARG A 11 0.38 8.29 15.33
N ASP A 12 1.27 8.39 16.28
CA ASP A 12 2.59 8.98 16.10
C ASP A 12 3.45 8.17 15.11
N GLU A 13 3.38 6.85 15.17
CA GLU A 13 4.04 5.97 14.21
C GLU A 13 3.50 6.13 12.80
N LEU A 14 2.17 6.25 12.66
CA LEU A 14 1.50 6.47 11.38
C LEU A 14 1.91 7.80 10.76
N LEU A 15 1.88 8.87 11.55
CA LEU A 15 2.25 10.21 11.06
C LEU A 15 3.72 10.26 10.65
N ASP A 16 4.58 9.60 11.39
CA ASP A 16 6.00 9.52 11.07
C ASP A 16 6.23 8.74 9.76
N LEU A 17 5.60 7.58 9.59
CA LEU A 17 5.73 6.80 8.35
C LEU A 17 5.16 7.54 7.14
N TYR A 18 3.92 8.03 7.22
CA TYR A 18 3.28 8.75 6.12
C TYR A 18 4.05 10.02 5.77
N GLY A 19 4.55 10.74 6.77
CA GLY A 19 5.40 11.91 6.56
C GLY A 19 6.72 11.57 5.86
N SER A 20 7.31 10.43 6.16
CA SER A 20 8.58 9.99 5.59
C SER A 20 8.53 9.78 4.07
N VAL A 21 7.36 9.45 3.54
CA VAL A 21 7.14 9.28 2.08
C VAL A 21 6.53 10.51 1.41
N GLY A 22 6.42 11.63 2.13
CA GLY A 22 5.93 12.89 1.59
C GLY A 22 4.40 13.01 1.51
N TRP A 23 3.65 12.12 2.13
CA TRP A 23 2.17 12.14 2.11
C TRP A 23 1.64 13.02 3.24
N SER A 24 2.01 14.28 3.22
CA SER A 24 1.71 15.27 4.26
C SER A 24 0.23 15.61 4.41
N VAL A 25 -0.59 15.34 3.39
CA VAL A 25 -2.04 15.56 3.46
C VAL A 25 -2.68 14.75 4.58
N TYR A 26 -2.17 13.56 4.87
CA TYR A 26 -2.64 12.74 5.99
C TYR A 26 -2.23 13.31 7.35
N ALA A 27 -1.09 13.99 7.43
CA ALA A 27 -0.63 14.63 8.66
C ALA A 27 -1.49 15.82 9.09
N ARG A 28 -2.23 16.44 8.15
CA ARG A 28 -3.12 17.58 8.43
C ARG A 28 -4.41 17.17 9.12
N ASP A 29 -4.80 15.90 9.00
CA ASP A 29 -6.01 15.37 9.63
C ASP A 29 -5.75 13.96 10.15
N PRO A 30 -5.04 13.84 11.29
CA PRO A 30 -4.68 12.55 11.87
C PRO A 30 -5.90 11.68 12.22
N GLU A 31 -6.99 12.29 12.67
CA GLU A 31 -8.21 11.56 13.02
C GLU A 31 -8.86 10.91 11.81
N ARG A 32 -8.82 11.60 10.66
CA ARG A 32 -9.31 11.05 9.40
C ARG A 32 -8.48 9.86 8.96
N LEU A 33 -7.16 9.93 9.08
CA LEU A 33 -6.26 8.82 8.79
C LEU A 33 -6.57 7.61 9.68
N GLU A 34 -6.72 7.84 10.99
CA GLU A 34 -7.06 6.76 11.93
C GLU A 34 -8.39 6.09 11.58
N ARG A 35 -9.41 6.89 11.24
CA ARG A 35 -10.70 6.34 10.82
C ARG A 35 -10.58 5.54 9.53
N ALA A 36 -9.77 6.00 8.59
CA ALA A 36 -9.53 5.27 7.34
C ALA A 36 -8.86 3.92 7.59
N LEU A 37 -7.87 3.87 8.48
CA LEU A 37 -7.23 2.61 8.84
C LEU A 37 -8.19 1.68 9.57
N ALA A 38 -8.97 2.20 10.52
CA ALA A 38 -9.96 1.41 11.25
C ALA A 38 -11.02 0.80 10.33
N GLY A 39 -11.39 1.50 9.25
CA GLY A 39 -12.35 1.02 8.24
C GLY A 39 -11.73 0.16 7.14
N SER A 40 -10.43 -0.06 7.15
CA SER A 40 -9.75 -0.86 6.13
C SER A 40 -10.03 -2.35 6.29
N ALA A 41 -10.04 -3.08 5.18
CA ALA A 41 -10.22 -4.53 5.21
C ALA A 41 -8.98 -5.24 5.79
N LEU A 42 -7.79 -4.70 5.50
CA LEU A 42 -6.52 -5.20 6.03
C LEU A 42 -5.57 -4.02 6.24
N VAL A 43 -4.91 -4.00 7.37
CA VAL A 43 -3.71 -3.20 7.61
C VAL A 43 -2.61 -4.14 8.06
N ALA A 44 -1.51 -4.18 7.31
CA ALA A 44 -0.36 -5.01 7.63
C ALA A 44 0.91 -4.17 7.63
N THR A 45 1.84 -4.51 8.50
CA THR A 45 3.02 -3.70 8.78
C THR A 45 4.30 -4.50 8.74
N ALA A 46 5.39 -3.82 8.45
CA ALA A 46 6.75 -4.30 8.64
C ALA A 46 7.48 -3.39 9.62
N ARG A 47 8.24 -3.99 10.52
CA ARG A 47 9.07 -3.27 11.49
C ARG A 47 10.52 -3.73 11.36
N ASP A 48 11.45 -2.84 11.64
CA ASP A 48 12.85 -3.21 11.71
C ASP A 48 13.19 -3.96 13.02
N ALA A 49 14.45 -4.36 13.17
CA ALA A 49 14.90 -5.08 14.37
C ALA A 49 14.74 -4.29 15.67
N GLY A 50 14.72 -2.96 15.60
CA GLY A 50 14.47 -2.07 16.74
C GLY A 50 13.00 -1.81 17.03
N GLY A 51 12.09 -2.33 16.21
CA GLY A 51 10.66 -2.12 16.35
C GLY A 51 10.12 -0.88 15.63
N LEU A 52 10.97 -0.15 14.90
CA LEU A 52 10.53 1.00 14.13
C LEU A 52 9.61 0.56 12.98
N LEU A 53 8.48 1.23 12.82
CA LEU A 53 7.57 1.00 11.70
C LEU A 53 8.23 1.47 10.39
N VAL A 54 8.55 0.53 9.51
CA VAL A 54 9.28 0.82 8.26
C VAL A 54 8.45 0.61 7.01
N GLY A 55 7.34 -0.11 7.10
CA GLY A 55 6.43 -0.30 5.99
C GLY A 55 5.01 -0.58 6.43
N LEU A 56 4.05 -0.27 5.55
CA LEU A 56 2.63 -0.50 5.78
C LEU A 56 1.93 -0.69 4.45
N VAL A 57 0.97 -1.60 4.44
CA VAL A 57 -0.02 -1.74 3.38
C VAL A 57 -1.41 -1.70 4.00
N ARG A 58 -2.35 -0.98 3.34
CA ARG A 58 -3.76 -1.05 3.71
C ARG A 58 -4.63 -1.28 2.49
N THR A 59 -5.66 -2.06 2.68
CA THR A 59 -6.58 -2.44 1.61
C THR A 59 -8.03 -2.17 1.99
N VAL A 60 -8.86 -2.01 0.96
CA VAL A 60 -10.32 -2.00 1.09
C VAL A 60 -10.89 -3.02 0.10
N GLY A 61 -12.04 -3.61 0.41
CA GLY A 61 -12.64 -4.61 -0.46
C GLY A 61 -13.76 -5.37 0.23
N ASP A 62 -14.38 -6.27 -0.53
CA ASP A 62 -15.52 -7.04 -0.05
C ASP A 62 -15.13 -8.40 0.56
N GLY A 63 -13.86 -8.78 0.47
CA GLY A 63 -13.38 -10.08 0.93
C GLY A 63 -13.75 -11.26 0.03
N VAL A 64 -14.33 -11.02 -1.13
CA VAL A 64 -14.86 -12.04 -2.03
C VAL A 64 -14.39 -11.85 -3.47
N SER A 65 -14.55 -10.64 -4.02
CA SER A 65 -14.36 -10.39 -5.45
C SER A 65 -13.30 -9.36 -5.77
N ILE A 66 -13.09 -8.37 -4.92
CA ILE A 66 -12.18 -7.26 -5.18
C ILE A 66 -11.44 -6.84 -3.92
N CYS A 67 -10.15 -6.53 -4.09
CA CYS A 67 -9.31 -5.93 -3.06
C CYS A 67 -8.55 -4.76 -3.69
N TYR A 68 -8.79 -3.56 -3.21
CA TYR A 68 -8.07 -2.37 -3.63
C TYR A 68 -6.96 -2.06 -2.64
N VAL A 69 -5.72 -2.08 -3.11
CA VAL A 69 -4.56 -1.66 -2.31
C VAL A 69 -4.52 -0.13 -2.34
N GLN A 70 -4.97 0.48 -1.25
CA GLN A 70 -5.10 1.92 -1.16
C GLN A 70 -3.76 2.59 -0.87
N ASP A 71 -3.02 2.06 0.10
CA ASP A 71 -1.72 2.60 0.49
C ASP A 71 -0.69 1.47 0.55
N LEU A 72 0.46 1.70 -0.02
CA LEU A 72 1.66 0.89 0.15
C LEU A 72 2.83 1.84 0.41
N LEU A 73 3.36 1.80 1.61
CA LEU A 73 4.41 2.71 2.07
C LEU A 73 5.62 1.93 2.54
N VAL A 74 6.80 2.37 2.15
CA VAL A 74 8.07 1.90 2.69
C VAL A 74 8.96 3.12 2.92
N ARG A 75 9.55 3.24 4.10
CA ARG A 75 10.49 4.34 4.39
C ARG A 75 11.56 4.41 3.32
N PRO A 76 11.89 5.60 2.82
CA PRO A 76 12.85 5.76 1.72
C PRO A 76 14.24 5.15 2.01
N ASP A 77 14.69 5.23 3.25
CA ASP A 77 16.01 4.74 3.66
C ASP A 77 16.14 3.22 3.73
N VAL A 78 15.01 2.50 3.70
CA VAL A 78 14.98 1.02 3.70
C VAL A 78 14.30 0.44 2.45
N GLN A 79 14.03 1.25 1.44
CA GLN A 79 13.52 0.77 0.16
C GLN A 79 14.54 -0.15 -0.51
N ARG A 80 14.05 -1.03 -1.40
CA ARG A 80 14.82 -2.06 -2.11
C ARG A 80 15.32 -3.22 -1.23
N ALA A 81 14.91 -3.27 0.05
CA ALA A 81 15.17 -4.41 0.93
C ALA A 81 14.09 -5.52 0.85
N GLY A 82 13.13 -5.40 -0.08
CA GLY A 82 12.07 -6.39 -0.27
C GLY A 82 10.84 -6.17 0.62
N ILE A 83 10.76 -5.09 1.36
CA ILE A 83 9.64 -4.81 2.30
C ILE A 83 8.32 -4.66 1.54
N GLY A 84 8.31 -3.84 0.48
CA GLY A 84 7.10 -3.64 -0.33
C GLY A 84 6.61 -4.92 -0.97
N ARG A 85 7.53 -5.75 -1.45
CA ARG A 85 7.21 -7.08 -1.98
C ARG A 85 6.58 -7.97 -0.92
N ALA A 86 7.19 -8.04 0.26
CA ALA A 86 6.68 -8.87 1.35
C ALA A 86 5.26 -8.44 1.78
N LEU A 87 5.01 -7.14 1.86
CA LEU A 87 3.69 -6.60 2.18
C LEU A 87 2.64 -6.99 1.12
N LEU A 88 2.94 -6.84 -0.17
CA LEU A 88 2.01 -7.22 -1.24
C LEU A 88 1.81 -8.73 -1.34
N GLU A 89 2.82 -9.52 -1.12
CA GLU A 89 2.71 -10.99 -1.05
C GLU A 89 1.82 -11.41 0.11
N HIS A 90 1.92 -10.72 1.25
CA HIS A 90 1.02 -10.94 2.39
C HIS A 90 -0.43 -10.62 2.02
N VAL A 91 -0.68 -9.49 1.35
CA VAL A 91 -2.02 -9.14 0.85
C VAL A 91 -2.55 -10.24 -0.06
N ARG A 92 -1.75 -10.66 -1.05
CA ARG A 92 -2.15 -11.72 -1.99
C ARG A 92 -2.52 -13.01 -1.26
N ALA A 93 -1.68 -13.43 -0.32
CA ALA A 93 -1.90 -14.67 0.43
C ALA A 93 -3.14 -14.62 1.33
N SER A 94 -3.57 -13.42 1.72
CA SER A 94 -4.75 -13.23 2.57
C SER A 94 -6.07 -13.21 1.79
N GLN A 95 -6.01 -13.21 0.45
CA GLN A 95 -7.21 -13.12 -0.37
C GLN A 95 -7.71 -14.50 -0.80
N PRO A 96 -9.03 -14.72 -0.88
CA PRO A 96 -9.56 -15.94 -1.49
C PRO A 96 -9.24 -15.99 -2.99
N ALA A 97 -9.29 -17.19 -3.55
CA ALA A 97 -9.06 -17.39 -4.99
C ALA A 97 -10.08 -16.61 -5.82
N GLY A 98 -9.62 -16.04 -6.93
CA GLY A 98 -10.46 -15.29 -7.86
C GLY A 98 -10.66 -13.81 -7.53
N VAL A 99 -10.12 -13.33 -6.42
CA VAL A 99 -10.17 -11.91 -6.09
C VAL A 99 -9.31 -11.09 -7.07
N LEU A 100 -9.87 -9.99 -7.57
CA LEU A 100 -9.13 -9.02 -8.36
C LEU A 100 -8.42 -8.03 -7.42
N LEU A 101 -7.09 -8.02 -7.46
CA LEU A 101 -6.29 -7.00 -6.78
C LEU A 101 -6.11 -5.80 -7.70
N VAL A 102 -6.46 -4.63 -7.21
CA VAL A 102 -6.36 -3.35 -7.95
C VAL A 102 -5.56 -2.35 -7.13
N LEU A 103 -4.77 -1.54 -7.80
CA LEU A 103 -4.11 -0.38 -7.19
C LEU A 103 -3.99 0.76 -8.19
N THR A 104 -3.78 1.95 -7.68
CA THR A 104 -3.43 3.13 -8.47
C THR A 104 -2.03 3.57 -8.07
N THR A 105 -1.21 3.90 -9.04
CA THR A 105 0.13 4.43 -8.85
C THR A 105 0.38 5.56 -9.85
N ASP A 106 1.52 6.23 -9.74
CA ASP A 106 1.85 7.31 -10.67
C ASP A 106 1.93 6.81 -12.11
N ALA A 107 1.55 7.68 -13.05
CA ALA A 107 1.54 7.33 -14.46
C ALA A 107 2.94 7.05 -15.00
N GLY A 108 3.03 6.19 -16.00
CA GLY A 108 4.23 6.02 -16.80
C GLY A 108 4.63 7.33 -17.47
N GLY A 109 5.94 7.57 -17.63
CA GLY A 109 6.49 8.83 -18.14
C GLY A 109 6.76 9.87 -17.06
N THR A 110 6.31 9.63 -15.82
CA THR A 110 6.74 10.41 -14.64
C THR A 110 7.88 9.69 -13.93
N GLU A 111 8.68 10.44 -13.16
CA GLU A 111 9.80 9.86 -12.41
C GLU A 111 9.33 8.75 -11.46
N ASP A 112 8.28 9.01 -10.68
CA ASP A 112 7.76 8.06 -9.72
C ASP A 112 7.09 6.86 -10.40
N GLY A 113 6.34 7.08 -11.48
CA GLY A 113 5.72 6.01 -12.26
C GLY A 113 6.75 5.11 -12.94
N ASP A 114 7.79 5.69 -13.53
CA ASP A 114 8.85 4.93 -14.18
C ASP A 114 9.65 4.08 -13.18
N ARG A 115 9.66 4.48 -11.89
CA ARG A 115 10.27 3.72 -10.81
C ARG A 115 9.35 2.61 -10.28
N SER A 116 8.06 2.87 -10.13
CA SER A 116 7.11 1.95 -9.51
C SER A 116 6.58 0.88 -10.47
N HIS A 117 6.40 1.21 -11.75
CA HIS A 117 5.82 0.26 -12.72
C HIS A 117 6.59 -1.05 -12.86
N PRO A 118 7.94 -1.05 -12.98
CA PRO A 118 8.68 -2.31 -13.01
C PRO A 118 8.48 -3.17 -11.76
N PHE A 119 8.36 -2.52 -10.60
CA PHE A 119 8.09 -3.21 -9.33
C PHE A 119 6.75 -3.94 -9.37
N TYR A 120 5.67 -3.26 -9.77
CA TYR A 120 4.35 -3.89 -9.85
C TYR A 120 4.27 -4.97 -10.92
N ARG A 121 4.88 -4.74 -12.09
CA ARG A 121 4.95 -5.76 -13.15
C ARG A 121 5.68 -7.02 -12.68
N ALA A 122 6.77 -6.88 -11.95
CA ALA A 122 7.51 -8.02 -11.40
C ALA A 122 6.68 -8.84 -10.41
N LEU A 123 5.66 -8.25 -9.80
CA LEU A 123 4.72 -8.92 -8.90
C LEU A 123 3.48 -9.48 -9.63
N GLY A 124 3.40 -9.33 -10.95
CA GLY A 124 2.33 -9.88 -11.77
C GLY A 124 1.17 -8.92 -12.05
N PHE A 125 1.28 -7.65 -11.64
CA PHE A 125 0.28 -6.65 -11.99
C PHE A 125 0.46 -6.19 -13.44
N THR A 126 -0.65 -5.96 -14.10
CA THR A 126 -0.70 -5.46 -15.49
C THR A 126 -1.45 -4.13 -15.52
N PRO A 127 -0.92 -3.08 -16.17
CA PRO A 127 -1.64 -1.82 -16.30
C PRO A 127 -3.01 -2.00 -16.96
N HIS A 128 -4.00 -1.28 -16.49
CA HIS A 128 -5.37 -1.36 -17.02
C HIS A 128 -5.43 -1.08 -18.53
N ALA A 129 -4.64 -0.15 -19.03
CA ALA A 129 -4.60 0.16 -20.47
C ALA A 129 -4.24 -1.05 -21.34
N GLU A 130 -3.38 -1.95 -20.85
CA GLU A 130 -3.00 -3.18 -21.55
C GLU A 130 -4.08 -4.26 -21.48
N GLN A 131 -5.10 -4.06 -20.66
CA GLN A 131 -6.26 -4.94 -20.52
C GLN A 131 -7.52 -4.35 -21.18
N GLY A 132 -7.39 -3.25 -21.92
CA GLY A 132 -8.52 -2.56 -22.51
C GLY A 132 -9.37 -1.79 -21.50
N LEU A 133 -8.82 -1.46 -20.33
CA LEU A 133 -9.51 -0.78 -19.24
C LEU A 133 -8.93 0.62 -19.02
N ALA A 134 -9.74 1.51 -18.46
CA ALA A 134 -9.31 2.81 -17.99
C ALA A 134 -9.91 3.06 -16.61
N ALA A 135 -9.17 3.77 -15.76
CA ALA A 135 -9.63 4.17 -14.43
C ALA A 135 -10.13 5.62 -14.46
N PHE A 136 -11.25 5.86 -13.77
CA PHE A 136 -11.78 7.21 -13.54
C PHE A 136 -11.91 7.45 -12.05
N SER A 137 -11.71 8.69 -11.64
CA SER A 137 -11.87 9.08 -10.24
C SER A 137 -12.62 10.40 -10.12
N LEU A 138 -13.38 10.55 -9.04
CA LEU A 138 -14.08 11.78 -8.67
C LEU A 138 -13.90 11.99 -7.17
N ARG A 139 -13.49 13.17 -6.79
CA ARG A 139 -13.42 13.55 -5.37
C ARG A 139 -14.70 14.27 -4.99
N VAL A 140 -15.37 13.76 -3.96
CA VAL A 140 -16.58 14.38 -3.40
C VAL A 140 -16.24 15.42 -2.35
#